data_59e992f62dffe7d661c4806daf9d6d6b
#
_entry.id   59e992f62dffe7d661c4806daf9d6d6b
#
_cell.length_a   1.000
_cell.length_b   1.000
_cell.length_c   1.000
_cell.angle_alpha   90.00
_cell.angle_beta   90.00
_cell.angle_gamma   90.00
#
_symmetry.space_group_name_H-M   'P 1'
#
loop_
_entity.id
_entity.type
_entity.pdbx_description
1 polymer ?
#
loop_
_entity_poly.entity_id
_entity_poly.type
_entity_poly.pdbx_seq_one_letter_code
_entity_poly.pdbx_strand_id
1 'polypeptide(L)'
;TLVDRQERLINAISLLLGERPGALKAMLSPTGPLPTLARAVPMGVPSDLALRRPDIREAAARLHQATAEIGVATADYYPRITLTGNAGYQALALADMGSWSTHTFAIGPTLYLPLFDGGKITQRVRLSEYRQQEMAIAYQQTVLRAWHEIDDALSGYRAQQRRQTHLAEALAANRHAFALARDSYLNGASDFIHVLSTQRALLDLQSAQIVSQEETAIAVVNIYRALGGGWEHTYPSAAPQEKADAQYAE
;
A
#
# COMPACT_ATOMS: atom_id res chain seq x y z
N THR A 1 -28.95 -10.87 -0.86
CA THR A 1 -28.72 -12.33 -0.95
C THR A 1 -27.24 -12.61 -1.20
N LEU A 2 -26.77 -13.88 -1.00
CA LEU A 2 -25.38 -14.28 -1.24
C LEU A 2 -24.96 -14.10 -2.72
N VAL A 3 -25.89 -14.35 -3.63
CA VAL A 3 -25.67 -14.19 -5.09
C VAL A 3 -25.39 -12.72 -5.44
N ASP A 4 -26.17 -11.77 -4.91
CA ASP A 4 -25.94 -10.34 -5.12
C ASP A 4 -24.57 -9.90 -4.55
N ARG A 5 -24.19 -10.40 -3.36
CA ARG A 5 -22.88 -10.13 -2.78
C ARG A 5 -21.74 -10.67 -3.64
N GLN A 6 -21.90 -11.88 -4.19
CA GLN A 6 -20.91 -12.48 -5.10
C GLN A 6 -20.75 -11.63 -6.37
N GLU A 7 -21.84 -11.22 -7.00
CA GLU A 7 -21.78 -10.38 -8.20
C GLU A 7 -21.11 -9.02 -7.94
N ARG A 8 -21.39 -8.38 -6.82
CA ARG A 8 -20.72 -7.13 -6.42
C ARG A 8 -19.22 -7.32 -6.21
N LEU A 9 -18.79 -8.43 -5.59
CA LEU A 9 -17.37 -8.72 -5.40
C LEU A 9 -16.66 -9.00 -6.73
N ILE A 10 -17.30 -9.75 -7.66
CA ILE A 10 -16.77 -9.97 -9.00
C ILE A 10 -16.60 -8.64 -9.75
N ASN A 11 -17.60 -7.76 -9.68
CA ASN A 11 -17.53 -6.44 -10.31
C ASN A 11 -16.44 -5.55 -9.67
N ALA A 12 -16.25 -5.62 -8.34
CA ALA A 12 -15.18 -4.90 -7.67
C ALA A 12 -13.78 -5.37 -8.12
N ILE A 13 -13.59 -6.69 -8.28
CA ILE A 13 -12.34 -7.24 -8.83
C ILE A 13 -12.16 -6.81 -10.29
N SER A 14 -13.23 -6.87 -11.13
CA SER A 14 -13.17 -6.42 -12.51
C SER A 14 -12.74 -4.94 -12.61
N LEU A 15 -13.28 -4.08 -11.74
CA LEU A 15 -12.90 -2.66 -11.67
C LEU A 15 -11.42 -2.47 -11.33
N LEU A 16 -10.89 -3.25 -10.36
CA LEU A 16 -9.48 -3.18 -9.97
C LEU A 16 -8.53 -3.62 -11.09
N LEU A 17 -8.99 -4.51 -11.98
CA LEU A 17 -8.23 -4.99 -13.14
C LEU A 17 -8.44 -4.11 -14.40
N GLY A 18 -9.29 -3.08 -14.33
CA GLY A 18 -9.63 -2.26 -15.49
C GLY A 18 -10.53 -2.95 -16.51
N GLU A 19 -11.19 -4.04 -16.11
CA GLU A 19 -12.07 -4.83 -16.94
C GLU A 19 -13.53 -4.36 -16.87
N ARG A 20 -14.32 -4.72 -17.91
CA ARG A 20 -15.75 -4.40 -17.94
C ARG A 20 -16.52 -5.17 -16.87
N PRO A 21 -17.63 -4.63 -16.33
CA PRO A 21 -18.50 -5.38 -15.42
C PRO A 21 -18.89 -6.73 -16.02
N GLY A 22 -18.75 -7.81 -15.22
CA GLY A 22 -19.08 -9.17 -15.64
C GLY A 22 -18.00 -9.91 -16.43
N ALA A 23 -16.89 -9.29 -16.82
CA ALA A 23 -15.81 -9.95 -17.58
C ALA A 23 -15.25 -11.18 -16.84
N LEU A 24 -15.15 -11.13 -15.52
CA LEU A 24 -14.63 -12.20 -14.69
C LEU A 24 -15.72 -13.20 -14.23
N LYS A 25 -16.99 -12.99 -14.61
CA LYS A 25 -18.10 -13.84 -14.13
C LYS A 25 -17.91 -15.33 -14.47
N ALA A 26 -17.47 -15.62 -15.69
CA ALA A 26 -17.24 -16.99 -16.14
C ALA A 26 -16.14 -17.70 -15.33
N MET A 27 -15.11 -16.96 -14.91
CA MET A 27 -13.96 -17.48 -14.17
C MET A 27 -14.24 -17.60 -12.66
N LEU A 28 -14.97 -16.65 -12.06
CA LEU A 28 -15.14 -16.54 -10.61
C LEU A 28 -16.51 -17.03 -10.10
N SER A 29 -17.47 -17.34 -10.97
CA SER A 29 -18.78 -17.88 -10.55
C SER A 29 -18.77 -19.37 -10.18
N PRO A 30 -17.92 -20.25 -10.76
CA PRO A 30 -17.90 -21.65 -10.37
C PRO A 30 -17.57 -21.81 -8.89
N THR A 31 -18.36 -22.63 -8.19
CA THR A 31 -18.07 -22.98 -6.80
C THR A 31 -16.85 -23.88 -6.73
N GLY A 32 -15.90 -23.51 -5.88
CA GLY A 32 -14.68 -24.27 -5.63
C GLY A 32 -14.36 -24.36 -4.15
N PRO A 33 -13.43 -25.23 -3.74
CA PRO A 33 -12.94 -25.26 -2.38
C PRO A 33 -12.22 -23.93 -2.07
N LEU A 34 -12.31 -23.51 -0.81
CA LEU A 34 -11.50 -22.38 -0.33
C LEU A 34 -10.02 -22.70 -0.54
N PRO A 35 -9.21 -21.70 -0.97
CA PRO A 35 -7.78 -21.93 -1.20
C PRO A 35 -7.12 -22.46 0.07
N THR A 36 -6.34 -23.53 -0.06
CA THR A 36 -5.50 -24.04 1.02
C THR A 36 -4.36 -23.07 1.24
N LEU A 37 -4.38 -22.41 2.38
CA LEU A 37 -3.36 -21.43 2.73
C LEU A 37 -2.07 -22.15 3.15
N ALA A 38 -0.92 -21.65 2.70
CA ALA A 38 0.37 -22.15 3.14
C ALA A 38 0.47 -22.09 4.68
N ARG A 39 0.85 -23.20 5.31
CA ARG A 39 0.91 -23.33 6.79
C ARG A 39 1.93 -22.41 7.45
N ALA A 40 2.88 -21.88 6.70
CA ALA A 40 3.93 -20.99 7.21
C ALA A 40 3.95 -19.72 6.37
N VAL A 41 3.65 -18.59 6.99
CA VAL A 41 3.96 -17.28 6.43
C VAL A 41 5.45 -17.06 6.68
N PRO A 42 6.31 -16.90 5.66
CA PRO A 42 7.72 -16.61 5.86
C PRO A 42 7.83 -15.22 6.52
N MET A 43 8.12 -15.22 7.80
CA MET A 43 8.43 -13.98 8.54
C MET A 43 9.86 -13.60 8.19
N GLY A 44 10.05 -12.64 7.27
CA GLY A 44 11.34 -12.01 7.02
C GLY A 44 11.82 -11.20 8.22
N VAL A 45 13.10 -10.84 8.24
CA VAL A 45 13.67 -9.97 9.27
C VAL A 45 12.99 -8.59 9.20
N PRO A 46 12.64 -7.95 10.32
CA PRO A 46 11.96 -6.64 10.33
C PRO A 46 12.66 -5.53 9.51
N SER A 47 13.99 -5.58 9.40
CA SER A 47 14.78 -4.65 8.57
C SER A 47 14.50 -4.76 7.07
N ASP A 48 14.29 -5.99 6.54
CA ASP A 48 14.01 -6.21 5.12
C ASP A 48 12.61 -5.70 4.73
N LEU A 49 11.68 -5.72 5.70
CA LEU A 49 10.31 -5.24 5.52
C LEU A 49 10.28 -3.71 5.28
N ALA A 50 11.15 -2.96 5.96
CA ALA A 50 11.27 -1.52 5.77
C ALA A 50 11.69 -1.15 4.34
N LEU A 51 12.48 -2.01 3.68
CA LEU A 51 12.93 -1.79 2.29
C LEU A 51 11.89 -2.21 1.24
N ARG A 52 10.95 -3.09 1.60
CA ARG A 52 9.93 -3.62 0.67
C ARG A 52 8.66 -2.79 0.62
N ARG A 53 8.25 -2.17 1.73
CA ARG A 53 7.00 -1.40 1.80
C ARG A 53 7.08 -0.11 0.99
N PRO A 54 6.16 0.12 0.04
CA PRO A 54 6.16 1.33 -0.79
C PRO A 54 5.97 2.62 0.01
N ASP A 55 5.14 2.60 1.07
CA ASP A 55 4.89 3.75 1.94
C ASP A 55 6.13 4.19 2.73
N ILE A 56 6.95 3.23 3.20
CA ILE A 56 8.22 3.53 3.87
C ILE A 56 9.23 4.11 2.86
N ARG A 57 9.30 3.54 1.65
CA ARG A 57 10.16 4.06 0.57
C ARG A 57 9.76 5.48 0.15
N GLU A 58 8.46 5.74 0.06
CA GLU A 58 7.96 7.09 -0.22
C GLU A 58 8.34 8.08 0.88
N ALA A 59 8.15 7.72 2.16
CA ALA A 59 8.52 8.56 3.29
C ALA A 59 10.04 8.81 3.33
N ALA A 60 10.88 7.81 3.03
CA ALA A 60 12.32 7.95 2.91
C ALA A 60 12.72 8.90 1.76
N ALA A 61 12.07 8.79 0.60
CA ALA A 61 12.31 9.68 -0.53
C ALA A 61 11.93 11.14 -0.22
N ARG A 62 10.82 11.37 0.50
CA ARG A 62 10.40 12.70 0.96
C ARG A 62 11.40 13.30 1.96
N LEU A 63 11.93 12.49 2.88
CA LEU A 63 12.99 12.92 3.79
C LEU A 63 14.27 13.30 3.02
N HIS A 64 14.65 12.50 2.04
CA HIS A 64 15.80 12.79 1.18
C HIS A 64 15.60 14.10 0.40
N GLN A 65 14.42 14.34 -0.17
CA GLN A 65 14.05 15.60 -0.83
C GLN A 65 14.21 16.78 0.13
N ALA A 66 13.63 16.72 1.33
CA ALA A 66 13.72 17.79 2.31
C ALA A 66 15.17 18.06 2.74
N THR A 67 16.01 17.02 2.81
CA THR A 67 17.45 17.17 3.07
C THR A 67 18.15 17.90 1.93
N ALA A 68 17.85 17.58 0.67
CA ALA A 68 18.40 18.27 -0.49
C ALA A 68 17.95 19.73 -0.58
N GLU A 69 16.73 20.05 -0.12
CA GLU A 69 16.21 21.42 -0.07
C GLU A 69 17.03 22.34 0.87
N ILE A 70 17.67 21.79 1.92
CA ILE A 70 18.61 22.54 2.76
C ILE A 70 19.79 23.03 1.91
N GLY A 71 20.33 22.15 1.05
CA GLY A 71 21.41 22.50 0.12
C GLY A 71 21.00 23.60 -0.86
N VAL A 72 19.78 23.52 -1.40
CA VAL A 72 19.21 24.55 -2.28
C VAL A 72 19.07 25.89 -1.56
N ALA A 73 18.57 25.90 -0.32
CA ALA A 73 18.45 27.12 0.48
C ALA A 73 19.82 27.70 0.85
N THR A 74 20.79 26.84 1.13
CA THR A 74 22.18 27.28 1.44
C THR A 74 22.87 27.82 0.20
N ALA A 75 22.54 27.36 -1.01
CA ALA A 75 23.08 27.90 -2.25
C ALA A 75 22.73 29.40 -2.46
N ASP A 76 21.65 29.90 -1.86
CA ASP A 76 21.28 31.32 -1.94
C ASP A 76 22.31 32.26 -1.25
N TYR A 77 23.24 31.76 -0.42
CA TYR A 77 24.36 32.52 0.11
C TYR A 77 25.45 32.80 -0.92
N TYR A 78 25.49 32.02 -2.02
CA TYR A 78 26.53 32.11 -3.02
C TYR A 78 26.11 32.92 -4.23
N PRO A 79 27.07 33.48 -4.99
CA PRO A 79 26.77 34.22 -6.21
C PRO A 79 26.03 33.34 -7.22
N ARG A 80 24.93 33.82 -7.78
CA ARG A 80 24.24 33.21 -8.88
C ARG A 80 24.67 33.80 -10.20
N ILE A 81 25.22 33.01 -11.08
CA ILE A 81 25.57 33.39 -12.45
C ILE A 81 24.53 32.82 -13.40
N THR A 82 23.87 33.73 -14.13
CA THR A 82 22.89 33.34 -15.16
C THR A 82 23.32 33.90 -16.50
N LEU A 83 23.28 33.05 -17.55
CA LEU A 83 23.44 33.51 -18.91
C LEU A 83 22.06 33.68 -19.52
N THR A 84 21.74 34.91 -19.91
CA THR A 84 20.46 35.23 -20.56
C THR A 84 20.70 35.67 -21.99
N GLY A 85 19.82 35.23 -22.89
CA GLY A 85 19.81 35.65 -24.29
C GLY A 85 18.36 35.89 -24.71
N ASN A 86 18.17 37.03 -25.41
CA ASN A 86 16.91 37.33 -26.04
C ASN A 86 17.13 37.71 -27.51
N ALA A 87 16.23 37.31 -28.36
CA ALA A 87 16.17 37.71 -29.75
C ALA A 87 14.71 38.01 -30.10
N GLY A 88 14.51 39.09 -30.85
CA GLY A 88 13.16 39.52 -31.21
C GLY A 88 13.16 40.63 -32.25
N TYR A 89 11.98 41.15 -32.49
CA TYR A 89 11.75 42.29 -33.37
C TYR A 89 11.17 43.43 -32.54
N GLN A 90 11.68 44.64 -32.73
CA GLN A 90 11.16 45.85 -32.11
C GLN A 90 10.90 46.89 -33.20
N ALA A 91 9.63 47.07 -33.57
CA ALA A 91 9.18 48.00 -34.62
C ALA A 91 8.11 48.94 -34.05
N LEU A 92 8.14 50.19 -34.47
CA LEU A 92 7.13 51.21 -34.14
C LEU A 92 5.86 51.05 -35.00
N ALA A 93 6.00 50.49 -36.19
CA ALA A 93 4.88 50.21 -37.11
C ALA A 93 4.89 48.72 -37.55
N LEU A 94 3.72 48.14 -37.77
CA LEU A 94 3.59 46.73 -38.22
C LEU A 94 4.27 46.53 -39.59
N ALA A 95 4.30 47.54 -40.46
CA ALA A 95 4.94 47.48 -41.74
C ALA A 95 6.46 47.26 -41.71
N ASP A 96 7.11 47.63 -40.62
CA ASP A 96 8.55 47.48 -40.41
C ASP A 96 8.94 46.17 -39.73
N MET A 97 7.96 45.37 -39.31
CA MET A 97 8.23 44.06 -38.72
C MET A 97 8.87 43.13 -39.74
N GLY A 98 10.03 42.57 -39.41
CA GLY A 98 10.78 41.64 -40.25
C GLY A 98 11.90 42.31 -41.08
N SER A 99 12.04 43.62 -41.00
CA SER A 99 13.22 44.31 -41.58
C SER A 99 14.46 44.05 -40.71
N TRP A 100 15.65 44.04 -41.31
CA TRP A 100 16.90 43.79 -40.56
C TRP A 100 17.15 44.83 -39.48
N SER A 101 16.69 46.06 -39.71
CA SER A 101 16.83 47.19 -38.75
C SER A 101 15.99 47.06 -37.49
N THR A 102 14.98 46.19 -37.47
CA THR A 102 14.10 45.95 -36.33
C THR A 102 14.48 44.74 -35.51
N HIS A 103 15.50 43.99 -35.94
CA HIS A 103 16.04 42.89 -35.15
C HIS A 103 16.75 43.40 -33.89
N THR A 104 16.42 42.80 -32.78
CA THR A 104 17.12 43.03 -31.53
C THR A 104 17.61 41.71 -30.97
N PHE A 105 18.83 41.64 -30.55
CA PHE A 105 19.38 40.51 -29.81
C PHE A 105 20.28 41.02 -28.71
N ALA A 106 20.24 40.35 -27.57
CA ALA A 106 21.17 40.57 -26.49
C ALA A 106 21.52 39.22 -25.85
N ILE A 107 22.78 39.03 -25.52
CA ILE A 107 23.28 37.88 -24.79
C ILE A 107 24.29 38.39 -23.77
N GLY A 108 24.19 37.93 -22.53
CA GLY A 108 25.11 38.33 -21.50
C GLY A 108 24.97 37.57 -20.20
N PRO A 109 26.08 37.45 -19.44
CA PRO A 109 26.05 36.91 -18.08
C PRO A 109 25.53 37.97 -17.12
N THR A 110 24.71 37.54 -16.15
CA THR A 110 24.27 38.35 -15.01
C THR A 110 24.77 37.67 -13.75
N LEU A 111 25.47 38.45 -12.90
CA LEU A 111 25.89 38.02 -11.56
C LEU A 111 24.97 38.65 -10.53
N TYR A 112 24.35 37.80 -9.71
CA TYR A 112 23.54 38.24 -8.59
C TYR A 112 24.13 37.72 -7.28
N LEU A 113 24.47 38.61 -6.35
CA LEU A 113 24.95 38.30 -5.01
C LEU A 113 24.25 39.23 -4.00
N PRO A 114 23.44 38.69 -3.09
CA PRO A 114 22.83 39.48 -2.02
C PRO A 114 23.86 39.76 -0.94
N LEU A 115 24.32 41.03 -0.85
CA LEU A 115 25.27 41.45 0.19
C LEU A 115 24.60 41.75 1.53
N PHE A 116 23.32 42.15 1.48
CA PHE A 116 22.50 42.42 2.66
C PHE A 116 21.04 42.09 2.35
N ASP A 117 20.47 41.16 3.11
CA ASP A 117 19.10 40.64 2.90
C ASP A 117 18.22 40.73 4.16
N GLY A 118 18.71 41.38 5.23
CA GLY A 118 18.00 41.47 6.51
C GLY A 118 17.79 40.12 7.21
N GLY A 119 18.61 39.09 6.88
CA GLY A 119 18.53 37.77 7.47
C GLY A 119 17.53 36.82 6.79
N LYS A 120 16.99 37.19 5.63
CA LYS A 120 16.01 36.41 4.88
C LYS A 120 16.55 35.03 4.47
N ILE A 121 17.78 34.96 3.96
CA ILE A 121 18.42 33.71 3.56
C ILE A 121 18.62 32.80 4.77
N THR A 122 19.13 33.35 5.90
CA THR A 122 19.30 32.62 7.16
C THR A 122 17.98 31.99 7.63
N GLN A 123 16.87 32.73 7.59
CA GLN A 123 15.57 32.22 7.99
C GLN A 123 15.03 31.16 6.99
N ARG A 124 15.36 31.29 5.70
CA ARG A 124 15.02 30.30 4.69
C ARG A 124 15.73 28.97 4.94
N VAL A 125 17.03 28.99 5.27
CA VAL A 125 17.80 27.80 5.63
C VAL A 125 17.21 27.14 6.89
N ARG A 126 16.95 27.92 7.94
CA ARG A 126 16.30 27.39 9.16
C ARG A 126 14.94 26.77 8.87
N LEU A 127 14.13 27.38 8.01
CA LEU A 127 12.86 26.82 7.60
C LEU A 127 13.04 25.46 6.90
N SER A 128 14.05 25.32 6.04
CA SER A 128 14.37 24.05 5.37
C SER A 128 14.83 22.98 6.38
N GLU A 129 15.61 23.36 7.39
CA GLU A 129 16.03 22.45 8.48
C GLU A 129 14.82 21.97 9.30
N TYR A 130 13.87 22.83 9.65
CA TYR A 130 12.65 22.43 10.35
C TYR A 130 11.76 21.52 9.50
N ARG A 131 11.67 21.77 8.19
CA ARG A 131 10.95 20.89 7.26
C ARG A 131 11.61 19.51 7.17
N GLN A 132 12.93 19.46 7.16
CA GLN A 132 13.65 18.18 7.18
C GLN A 132 13.38 17.42 8.49
N GLN A 133 13.35 18.10 9.65
CA GLN A 133 12.99 17.48 10.93
C GLN A 133 11.54 16.96 10.93
N GLU A 134 10.60 17.71 10.36
CA GLU A 134 9.20 17.28 10.18
C GLU A 134 9.13 15.99 9.34
N MET A 135 9.86 15.93 8.21
CA MET A 135 9.90 14.74 7.37
C MET A 135 10.60 13.54 8.05
N ALA A 136 11.59 13.79 8.91
CA ALA A 136 12.23 12.76 9.70
C ALA A 136 11.26 12.12 10.71
N ILE A 137 10.45 12.94 11.39
CA ILE A 137 9.40 12.46 12.30
C ILE A 137 8.32 11.69 11.53
N ALA A 138 7.89 12.20 10.37
CA ALA A 138 6.91 11.53 9.52
C ALA A 138 7.40 10.15 9.03
N TYR A 139 8.68 10.05 8.67
CA TYR A 139 9.33 8.78 8.34
C TYR A 139 9.30 7.80 9.52
N GLN A 140 9.71 8.24 10.71
CA GLN A 140 9.67 7.42 11.92
C GLN A 140 8.26 6.93 12.24
N GLN A 141 7.25 7.79 12.15
CA GLN A 141 5.84 7.42 12.34
C GLN A 141 5.38 6.37 11.34
N THR A 142 5.80 6.48 10.08
CA THR A 142 5.44 5.50 9.04
C THR A 142 6.04 4.14 9.33
N VAL A 143 7.30 4.09 9.76
CA VAL A 143 7.96 2.84 10.17
C VAL A 143 7.27 2.21 11.38
N LEU A 144 6.98 3.00 12.42
CA LEU A 144 6.29 2.51 13.62
C LEU A 144 4.90 1.98 13.29
N ARG A 145 4.14 2.70 12.47
CA ARG A 145 2.81 2.24 12.01
C ARG A 145 2.91 0.90 11.28
N ALA A 146 3.89 0.75 10.39
CA ALA A 146 4.11 -0.50 9.68
C ALA A 146 4.39 -1.67 10.63
N TRP A 147 5.15 -1.47 11.68
CA TRP A 147 5.41 -2.50 12.69
C TRP A 147 4.14 -2.89 13.46
N HIS A 148 3.34 -1.90 13.88
CA HIS A 148 2.05 -2.19 14.53
C HIS A 148 1.10 -2.93 13.60
N GLU A 149 0.99 -2.54 12.33
CA GLU A 149 0.16 -3.23 11.34
C GLU A 149 0.55 -4.71 11.17
N ILE A 150 1.85 -5.02 11.20
CA ILE A 150 2.34 -6.40 11.11
C ILE A 150 1.97 -7.18 12.38
N ASP A 151 2.19 -6.61 13.56
CA ASP A 151 1.87 -7.26 14.82
C ASP A 151 0.37 -7.51 14.99
N ASP A 152 -0.45 -6.53 14.62
CA ASP A 152 -1.92 -6.63 14.60
C ASP A 152 -2.38 -7.74 13.63
N ALA A 153 -1.81 -7.79 12.41
CA ALA A 153 -2.14 -8.82 11.44
C ALA A 153 -1.76 -10.22 11.92
N LEU A 154 -0.59 -10.39 12.54
CA LEU A 154 -0.15 -11.66 13.13
C LEU A 154 -1.01 -12.08 14.32
N SER A 155 -1.36 -11.14 15.20
CA SER A 155 -2.23 -11.37 16.34
C SER A 155 -3.63 -11.78 15.91
N GLY A 156 -4.18 -11.10 14.89
CA GLY A 156 -5.46 -11.42 14.28
C GLY A 156 -5.45 -12.83 13.66
N TYR A 157 -4.41 -13.19 12.92
CA TYR A 157 -4.27 -14.53 12.34
C TYR A 157 -4.22 -15.62 13.41
N ARG A 158 -3.41 -15.43 14.48
CA ARG A 158 -3.35 -16.38 15.60
C ARG A 158 -4.71 -16.54 16.30
N ALA A 159 -5.47 -15.46 16.44
CA ALA A 159 -6.80 -15.50 17.00
C ALA A 159 -7.76 -16.33 16.15
N GLN A 160 -7.73 -16.15 14.82
CA GLN A 160 -8.55 -16.92 13.88
C GLN A 160 -8.18 -18.41 13.86
N GLN A 161 -6.90 -18.76 13.94
CA GLN A 161 -6.47 -20.16 14.08
C GLN A 161 -7.04 -20.82 15.34
N ARG A 162 -6.96 -20.16 16.50
CA ARG A 162 -7.54 -20.67 17.75
C ARG A 162 -9.06 -20.85 17.62
N ARG A 163 -9.75 -19.85 17.03
CA ARG A 163 -11.19 -19.92 16.78
C ARG A 163 -11.57 -21.10 15.90
N GLN A 164 -10.82 -21.37 14.81
CA GLN A 164 -11.04 -22.55 13.95
C GLN A 164 -10.91 -23.86 14.73
N THR A 165 -9.90 -23.98 15.58
CA THR A 165 -9.73 -25.19 16.42
C THR A 165 -10.92 -25.41 17.32
N HIS A 166 -11.36 -24.39 18.07
CA HIS A 166 -12.52 -24.49 18.96
C HIS A 166 -13.84 -24.77 18.20
N LEU A 167 -14.03 -24.16 17.03
CA LEU A 167 -15.21 -24.45 16.20
C LEU A 167 -15.20 -25.89 15.66
N ALA A 168 -14.04 -26.43 15.30
CA ALA A 168 -13.92 -27.82 14.86
C ALA A 168 -14.26 -28.80 16.02
N GLU A 169 -13.78 -28.54 17.24
CA GLU A 169 -14.10 -29.33 18.44
C GLU A 169 -15.61 -29.24 18.76
N ALA A 170 -16.18 -28.03 18.77
CA ALA A 170 -17.59 -27.81 19.03
C ALA A 170 -18.48 -28.51 17.97
N LEU A 171 -18.07 -28.47 16.70
CA LEU A 171 -18.79 -29.14 15.61
C LEU A 171 -18.75 -30.65 15.77
N ALA A 172 -17.62 -31.24 16.15
CA ALA A 172 -17.48 -32.66 16.40
C ALA A 172 -18.40 -33.12 17.58
N ALA A 173 -18.39 -32.36 18.67
CA ALA A 173 -19.24 -32.64 19.82
C ALA A 173 -20.74 -32.53 19.49
N ASN A 174 -21.12 -31.48 18.72
CA ASN A 174 -22.52 -31.27 18.35
C ASN A 174 -23.01 -32.33 17.33
N ARG A 175 -22.17 -32.81 16.41
CA ARG A 175 -22.49 -33.95 15.52
C ARG A 175 -22.82 -35.21 16.34
N HIS A 176 -22.04 -35.46 17.39
CA HIS A 176 -22.30 -36.59 18.28
C HIS A 176 -23.62 -36.42 19.06
N ALA A 177 -23.85 -35.21 19.59
CA ALA A 177 -25.11 -34.87 20.28
C ALA A 177 -26.33 -35.01 19.38
N PHE A 178 -26.25 -34.58 18.12
CA PHE A 178 -27.31 -34.74 17.13
C PHE A 178 -27.60 -36.23 16.82
N ALA A 179 -26.53 -37.04 16.66
CA ALA A 179 -26.69 -38.48 16.45
C ALA A 179 -27.41 -39.15 17.65
N LEU A 180 -27.01 -38.86 18.88
CA LEU A 180 -27.66 -39.38 20.10
C LEU A 180 -29.12 -38.91 20.23
N ALA A 181 -29.42 -37.63 19.96
CA ALA A 181 -30.78 -37.11 20.01
C ALA A 181 -31.69 -37.82 18.99
N ARG A 182 -31.17 -38.08 17.77
CA ARG A 182 -31.88 -38.79 16.72
C ARG A 182 -32.16 -40.25 17.12
N ASP A 183 -31.15 -40.95 17.66
CA ASP A 183 -31.28 -42.34 18.10
C ASP A 183 -32.27 -42.47 19.29
N SER A 184 -32.21 -41.54 20.25
CA SER A 184 -33.16 -41.49 21.37
C SER A 184 -34.61 -41.27 20.89
N TYR A 185 -34.82 -40.40 19.91
CA TYR A 185 -36.12 -40.18 19.30
C TYR A 185 -36.63 -41.45 18.57
N LEU A 186 -35.80 -42.10 17.76
CA LEU A 186 -36.16 -43.32 17.04
C LEU A 186 -36.53 -44.48 17.99
N ASN A 187 -35.92 -44.52 19.18
CA ASN A 187 -36.22 -45.48 20.23
C ASN A 187 -37.39 -45.06 21.15
N GLY A 188 -38.06 -43.94 20.86
CA GLY A 188 -39.18 -43.40 21.64
C GLY A 188 -38.81 -42.85 23.02
N ALA A 189 -37.51 -42.62 23.29
CA ALA A 189 -37.02 -42.13 24.58
C ALA A 189 -36.95 -40.59 24.70
N SER A 190 -37.14 -39.84 23.61
CA SER A 190 -37.15 -38.37 23.62
C SER A 190 -38.07 -37.77 22.57
N ASP A 191 -38.43 -36.49 22.76
CA ASP A 191 -39.27 -35.73 21.84
C ASP A 191 -38.49 -35.25 20.63
N PHE A 192 -39.20 -35.12 19.49
CA PHE A 192 -38.63 -34.62 18.22
C PHE A 192 -38.06 -33.20 18.33
N ILE A 193 -38.53 -32.42 19.30
CA ILE A 193 -38.01 -31.06 19.55
C ILE A 193 -36.51 -31.05 19.89
N HIS A 194 -36.00 -32.09 20.57
CA HIS A 194 -34.58 -32.27 20.85
C HIS A 194 -33.76 -32.54 19.60
N VAL A 195 -34.29 -33.29 18.64
CA VAL A 195 -33.64 -33.53 17.34
C VAL A 195 -33.55 -32.21 16.56
N LEU A 196 -34.65 -31.45 16.49
CA LEU A 196 -34.65 -30.14 15.81
C LEU A 196 -33.70 -29.13 16.43
N SER A 197 -33.64 -29.06 17.77
CA SER A 197 -32.76 -28.14 18.48
C SER A 197 -31.28 -28.43 18.24
N THR A 198 -30.89 -29.72 18.31
CA THR A 198 -29.50 -30.15 18.03
C THR A 198 -29.15 -30.02 16.55
N GLN A 199 -30.10 -30.26 15.63
CA GLN A 199 -29.90 -30.01 14.20
C GLN A 199 -29.68 -28.51 13.91
N ARG A 200 -30.46 -27.64 14.51
CA ARG A 200 -30.29 -26.20 14.36
C ARG A 200 -28.90 -25.73 14.85
N ALA A 201 -28.51 -26.20 16.05
CA ALA A 201 -27.18 -25.91 16.58
C ALA A 201 -26.06 -26.43 15.66
N LEU A 202 -26.24 -27.59 15.04
CA LEU A 202 -25.30 -28.13 14.07
C LEU A 202 -25.16 -27.25 12.84
N LEU A 203 -26.27 -26.78 12.27
CA LEU A 203 -26.26 -25.86 11.12
C LEU A 203 -25.61 -24.52 11.44
N ASP A 204 -25.89 -23.96 12.63
CA ASP A 204 -25.29 -22.72 13.10
C ASP A 204 -23.77 -22.85 13.25
N LEU A 205 -23.28 -23.96 13.83
CA LEU A 205 -21.85 -24.25 13.94
C LEU A 205 -21.17 -24.49 12.59
N GLN A 206 -21.84 -25.16 11.64
CA GLN A 206 -21.33 -25.33 10.28
C GLN A 206 -21.18 -23.99 9.57
N SER A 207 -22.16 -23.12 9.69
CA SER A 207 -22.12 -21.77 9.14
C SER A 207 -20.98 -20.95 9.76
N ALA A 208 -20.83 -21.00 11.10
CA ALA A 208 -19.75 -20.33 11.81
C ALA A 208 -18.36 -20.85 11.39
N GLN A 209 -18.23 -22.14 11.11
CA GLN A 209 -16.98 -22.73 10.62
C GLN A 209 -16.59 -22.20 9.25
N ILE A 210 -17.55 -22.09 8.31
CA ILE A 210 -17.29 -21.55 6.96
C ILE A 210 -16.85 -20.08 7.06
N VAL A 211 -17.54 -19.27 7.87
CA VAL A 211 -17.16 -17.87 8.09
C VAL A 211 -15.76 -17.76 8.70
N SER A 212 -15.44 -18.62 9.68
CA SER A 212 -14.10 -18.62 10.29
C SER A 212 -13.00 -19.02 9.30
N GLN A 213 -13.28 -19.90 8.34
CA GLN A 213 -12.35 -20.24 7.26
C GLN A 213 -12.12 -19.04 6.33
N GLU A 214 -13.19 -18.32 5.95
CA GLU A 214 -13.10 -17.08 5.17
C GLU A 214 -12.24 -16.03 5.90
N GLU A 215 -12.55 -15.77 7.19
CA GLU A 215 -11.81 -14.80 8.02
C GLU A 215 -10.33 -15.18 8.17
N THR A 216 -10.00 -16.46 8.24
CA THR A 216 -8.60 -16.94 8.27
C THR A 216 -7.90 -16.65 6.94
N ALA A 217 -8.57 -16.86 5.81
CA ALA A 217 -8.02 -16.53 4.51
C ALA A 217 -7.75 -15.03 4.37
N ILE A 218 -8.69 -14.21 4.81
CA ILE A 218 -8.53 -12.74 4.83
C ILE A 218 -7.37 -12.33 5.75
N ALA A 219 -7.23 -12.96 6.92
CA ALA A 219 -6.14 -12.67 7.85
C ALA A 219 -4.77 -12.95 7.23
N VAL A 220 -4.62 -14.02 6.44
CA VAL A 220 -3.37 -14.30 5.71
C VAL A 220 -3.09 -13.22 4.66
N VAL A 221 -4.09 -12.81 3.88
CA VAL A 221 -3.94 -11.71 2.92
C VAL A 221 -3.50 -10.42 3.63
N ASN A 222 -4.08 -10.13 4.80
CA ASN A 222 -3.70 -8.96 5.59
C ASN A 222 -2.23 -9.01 6.06
N ILE A 223 -1.71 -10.20 6.42
CA ILE A 223 -0.29 -10.36 6.74
C ILE A 223 0.57 -10.03 5.52
N TYR A 224 0.28 -10.60 4.34
CA TYR A 224 1.03 -10.30 3.13
C TYR A 224 1.00 -8.80 2.79
N ARG A 225 -0.15 -8.16 2.93
CA ARG A 225 -0.31 -6.72 2.73
C ARG A 225 0.53 -5.91 3.73
N ALA A 226 0.50 -6.27 5.02
CA ALA A 226 1.28 -5.61 6.06
C ALA A 226 2.79 -5.77 5.85
N LEU A 227 3.21 -6.92 5.30
CA LEU A 227 4.59 -7.19 4.91
C LEU A 227 5.03 -6.44 3.64
N GLY A 228 4.12 -5.75 2.97
CA GLY A 228 4.41 -5.00 1.74
C GLY A 228 4.66 -5.90 0.53
N GLY A 229 4.21 -7.15 0.54
CA GLY A 229 4.37 -8.08 -0.58
C GLY A 229 3.23 -7.98 -1.61
N GLY A 230 3.49 -8.53 -2.80
CA GLY A 230 2.49 -8.70 -3.86
C GLY A 230 2.58 -7.72 -5.02
N TRP A 231 3.34 -6.64 -4.90
CA TRP A 231 3.53 -5.65 -5.97
C TRP A 231 4.79 -5.90 -6.81
N GLU A 232 5.71 -6.72 -6.33
CA GLU A 232 7.02 -6.97 -6.96
C GLU A 232 6.88 -7.61 -8.36
N HIS A 233 5.84 -8.40 -8.58
CA HIS A 233 5.56 -8.99 -9.89
C HIS A 233 5.00 -7.98 -10.90
N THR A 234 4.27 -6.97 -10.41
CA THR A 234 3.66 -5.94 -11.26
C THR A 234 4.62 -4.79 -11.54
N TYR A 235 5.45 -4.46 -10.56
CA TYR A 235 6.44 -3.38 -10.64
C TYR A 235 7.80 -3.94 -10.19
N PRO A 236 8.51 -4.70 -11.04
CA PRO A 236 9.84 -5.19 -10.69
C PRO A 236 10.72 -4.00 -10.36
N SER A 237 11.37 -4.05 -9.19
CA SER A 237 12.35 -3.04 -8.80
C SER A 237 13.41 -2.97 -9.91
N ALA A 238 13.68 -1.77 -10.44
CA ALA A 238 14.85 -1.59 -11.29
C ALA A 238 16.05 -2.13 -10.54
N ALA A 239 16.79 -3.07 -11.17
CA ALA A 239 17.99 -3.62 -10.58
C ALA A 239 18.90 -2.47 -10.12
N PRO A 240 19.58 -2.57 -8.96
CA PRO A 240 20.50 -1.53 -8.52
C PRO A 240 21.47 -1.20 -9.64
N GLN A 241 21.57 0.09 -9.98
CA GLN A 241 22.53 0.59 -10.98
C GLN A 241 23.96 0.53 -10.41
N GLU A 242 24.38 -0.63 -9.92
CA GLU A 242 25.71 -0.85 -9.33
C GLU A 242 26.82 -1.04 -10.38
N LYS A 243 26.50 -0.88 -11.68
CA LYS A 243 27.46 -1.06 -12.76
C LYS A 243 27.77 0.19 -13.61
N ALA A 244 27.15 1.33 -13.32
CA ALA A 244 27.44 2.54 -14.10
C ALA A 244 28.64 3.32 -13.57
N ASP A 245 28.99 3.22 -12.29
CA ASP A 245 30.09 3.99 -11.69
C ASP A 245 31.49 3.35 -11.88
N ALA A 246 31.56 2.11 -12.32
CA ALA A 246 32.83 1.46 -12.58
C ALA A 246 33.46 1.81 -13.96
N GLN A 247 32.72 2.52 -14.82
CA GLN A 247 33.14 2.85 -16.18
C GLN A 247 33.68 4.28 -16.34
N TYR A 248 33.67 5.08 -15.27
CA TYR A 248 34.22 6.45 -15.24
C TYR A 248 35.41 6.62 -14.29
N ALA A 249 36.04 5.51 -13.86
CA ALA A 249 37.18 5.50 -12.95
C ALA A 249 38.47 5.00 -13.66
N GLU A 250 38.62 5.23 -15.00
CA GLU A 250 39.89 5.14 -15.73
C GLU A 250 40.24 6.46 -16.41
#